data_922e884d2e54cad66eeb1e03c5ecdd6e
#
_entry.id   922e884d2e54cad66eeb1e03c5ecdd6e
#
_cell.length_a   1.000
_cell.length_b   1.000
_cell.length_c   1.000
_cell.angle_alpha   90.00
_cell.angle_beta   90.00
_cell.angle_gamma   90.00
#
_symmetry.space_group_name_H-M   'P 1'
#
loop_
_entity.id
_entity.type
_entity.pdbx_description
1 polymer ?
#
loop_
_entity_poly.entity_id
_entity_poly.type
_entity_poly.pdbx_seq_one_letter_code
_entity_poly.pdbx_strand_id
1 'polypeptide(L)'
;MRFVMPSLVSRFHDAAESAEAWPEALEALTDAAGVAGAALIIINKSIGTVDEACFSGLSAEFKSDYIRHYATVDPYSPLLDESWKKLSECLPDQLLRKSEWYNDFVLACGVRDILATRIVDTSDHCVIVGIHQQIGRGFSDRADSTLGLVAVPLKDAARRYIERFASLRTGIFNECLPDVLAGGSRFYFHVDNKSRYTDKTGSVFSTPDEARAHAFVIARELGQDEGWHGSFVLVTDDRGQEITRVRVGP
;
A
#
# COMPACT_ATOMS: atom_id res chain seq x y z
N MET A 1 13.29 19.37 23.62
CA MET A 1 13.59 18.58 22.42
C MET A 1 14.54 17.38 22.66
N ARG A 2 15.45 17.40 23.62
CA ARG A 2 16.45 16.34 23.90
C ARG A 2 15.88 15.01 24.50
N PHE A 3 14.70 15.02 25.14
CA PHE A 3 14.12 13.83 25.82
C PHE A 3 13.15 13.01 24.97
N VAL A 4 12.61 13.57 23.87
CA VAL A 4 11.61 12.89 23.02
C VAL A 4 12.26 11.93 22.02
N MET A 5 13.49 12.22 21.58
CA MET A 5 14.15 11.45 20.51
C MET A 5 14.57 10.03 20.91
N PRO A 6 15.17 9.78 22.11
CA PRO A 6 15.48 8.40 22.50
C PRO A 6 14.25 7.51 22.61
N SER A 7 13.11 8.07 23.08
CA SER A 7 11.85 7.33 23.17
C SER A 7 11.26 7.01 21.80
N LEU A 8 11.35 7.92 20.83
CA LEU A 8 10.86 7.70 19.46
C LEU A 8 11.68 6.64 18.74
N VAL A 9 13.02 6.70 18.84
CA VAL A 9 13.90 5.66 18.26
C VAL A 9 13.65 4.30 18.90
N SER A 10 13.42 4.22 20.21
CA SER A 10 13.04 2.96 20.89
C SER A 10 11.75 2.39 20.31
N ARG A 11 10.72 3.22 20.08
CA ARG A 11 9.45 2.75 19.47
C ARG A 11 9.64 2.22 18.05
N PHE A 12 10.55 2.79 17.26
CA PHE A 12 10.89 2.21 15.96
C PHE A 12 11.59 0.85 16.09
N HIS A 13 12.42 0.66 17.13
CA HIS A 13 13.00 -0.67 17.40
C HIS A 13 11.91 -1.70 17.75
N ASP A 14 10.95 -1.33 18.58
CA ASP A 14 9.84 -2.20 18.95
C ASP A 14 8.96 -2.51 17.70
N ALA A 15 8.71 -1.52 16.86
CA ALA A 15 7.96 -1.65 15.61
C ALA A 15 8.68 -2.52 14.57
N ALA A 16 10.01 -2.60 14.58
CA ALA A 16 10.77 -3.51 13.75
C ALA A 16 10.53 -4.99 14.10
N GLU A 17 10.08 -5.26 15.32
CA GLU A 17 9.87 -6.62 15.83
C GLU A 17 8.41 -7.07 15.79
N SER A 18 7.44 -6.13 15.70
CA SER A 18 6.00 -6.43 15.78
C SER A 18 5.15 -5.44 15.02
N ALA A 19 4.17 -5.96 14.27
CA ALA A 19 3.16 -5.15 13.56
C ALA A 19 2.35 -4.28 14.53
N GLU A 20 2.04 -4.82 15.71
CA GLU A 20 1.23 -4.18 16.74
C GLU A 20 1.90 -2.93 17.34
N ALA A 21 3.23 -2.80 17.20
CA ALA A 21 3.98 -1.66 17.72
C ALA A 21 4.03 -0.45 16.75
N TRP A 22 3.69 -0.66 15.46
CA TRP A 22 3.69 0.43 14.47
C TRP A 22 2.72 1.57 14.78
N PRO A 23 1.46 1.33 15.24
CA PRO A 23 0.56 2.42 15.61
C PRO A 23 1.14 3.36 16.66
N GLU A 24 1.75 2.82 17.74
CA GLU A 24 2.39 3.64 18.78
C GLU A 24 3.62 4.39 18.28
N ALA A 25 4.41 3.78 17.39
CA ALA A 25 5.57 4.41 16.78
C ALA A 25 5.16 5.59 15.87
N LEU A 26 4.09 5.42 15.08
CA LEU A 26 3.52 6.48 14.23
C LEU A 26 2.88 7.59 15.06
N GLU A 27 2.20 7.28 16.17
CA GLU A 27 1.67 8.28 17.09
C GLU A 27 2.78 9.12 17.68
N ALA A 28 3.85 8.49 18.15
CA ALA A 28 5.02 9.20 18.68
C ALA A 28 5.71 10.06 17.61
N LEU A 29 5.75 9.62 16.34
CA LEU A 29 6.23 10.41 15.22
C LEU A 29 5.33 11.62 14.97
N THR A 30 4.01 11.43 14.98
CA THR A 30 2.99 12.47 14.83
C THR A 30 3.19 13.57 15.88
N ASP A 31 3.32 13.18 17.15
CA ASP A 31 3.55 14.08 18.27
C ASP A 31 4.88 14.82 18.15
N ALA A 32 5.95 14.11 17.83
CA ALA A 32 7.28 14.69 17.70
C ALA A 32 7.36 15.71 16.55
N ALA A 33 6.74 15.40 15.41
CA ALA A 33 6.69 16.28 14.24
C ALA A 33 5.67 17.44 14.39
N GLY A 34 4.68 17.31 15.27
CA GLY A 34 3.61 18.29 15.47
C GLY A 34 2.67 18.35 14.27
N VAL A 35 2.31 17.20 13.73
CA VAL A 35 1.45 17.01 12.56
C VAL A 35 0.12 16.37 12.96
N ALA A 36 -0.81 16.23 12.03
CA ALA A 36 -2.13 15.69 12.29
C ALA A 36 -2.18 14.16 12.34
N GLY A 37 -1.27 13.51 11.65
CA GLY A 37 -1.22 12.06 11.58
C GLY A 37 -0.01 11.57 10.81
N ALA A 38 0.17 10.25 10.81
CA ALA A 38 1.20 9.57 10.04
C ALA A 38 0.65 8.24 9.49
N ALA A 39 1.27 7.77 8.41
CA ALA A 39 0.96 6.49 7.81
C ALA A 39 2.23 5.69 7.49
N LEU A 40 2.15 4.38 7.62
CA LEU A 40 3.08 3.43 7.02
C LEU A 40 2.28 2.48 6.15
N ILE A 41 2.68 2.32 4.90
CA ILE A 41 2.01 1.49 3.91
C ILE A 41 3.04 0.53 3.31
N ILE A 42 2.73 -0.75 3.34
CA ILE A 42 3.55 -1.81 2.75
C ILE A 42 2.83 -2.34 1.53
N ILE A 43 3.47 -2.19 0.37
CA ILE A 43 2.94 -2.62 -0.92
C ILE A 43 3.72 -3.84 -1.38
N ASN A 44 3.01 -4.89 -1.72
CA ASN A 44 3.54 -6.04 -2.42
C ASN A 44 3.61 -5.73 -3.92
N LYS A 45 4.82 -5.61 -4.46
CA LYS A 45 5.04 -5.23 -5.86
C LYS A 45 4.72 -6.37 -6.83
N SER A 46 4.80 -7.61 -6.36
CA SER A 46 4.58 -8.80 -7.21
C SER A 46 3.11 -8.97 -7.59
N ILE A 47 2.20 -8.51 -6.72
CA ILE A 47 0.75 -8.65 -6.93
C ILE A 47 0.03 -7.30 -6.92
N GLY A 48 0.75 -6.19 -6.68
CA GLY A 48 0.20 -4.84 -6.73
C GLY A 48 -0.80 -4.51 -5.61
N THR A 49 -0.71 -5.19 -4.46
CA THR A 49 -1.64 -5.01 -3.32
C THR A 49 -0.98 -4.36 -2.13
N VAL A 50 -1.77 -3.77 -1.26
CA VAL A 50 -1.33 -3.33 0.06
C VAL A 50 -1.35 -4.54 1.00
N ASP A 51 -0.18 -5.00 1.43
CA ASP A 51 -0.05 -6.09 2.41
C ASP A 51 -0.39 -5.59 3.83
N GLU A 52 -0.01 -4.35 4.12
CA GLU A 52 -0.31 -3.71 5.41
C GLU A 52 -0.39 -2.20 5.28
N ALA A 53 -1.27 -1.59 6.06
CA ALA A 53 -1.34 -0.16 6.25
C ALA A 53 -1.60 0.17 7.73
N CYS A 54 -0.72 0.99 8.31
CA CYS A 54 -0.88 1.55 9.65
C CYS A 54 -1.07 3.05 9.55
N PHE A 55 -2.03 3.59 10.30
CA PHE A 55 -2.30 5.02 10.37
C PHE A 55 -2.35 5.48 11.82
N SER A 56 -1.80 6.66 12.10
CA SER A 56 -2.01 7.44 13.30
C SER A 56 -2.80 8.69 12.94
N GLY A 57 -3.74 9.08 13.79
CA GLY A 57 -4.59 10.26 13.58
C GLY A 57 -5.73 10.09 12.56
N LEU A 58 -5.93 8.90 12.00
CA LEU A 58 -7.03 8.56 11.11
C LEU A 58 -7.90 7.43 11.70
N SER A 59 -9.20 7.40 11.37
CA SER A 59 -10.09 6.34 11.86
C SER A 59 -9.82 5.00 11.18
N ALA A 60 -10.29 3.91 11.82
CA ALA A 60 -10.17 2.56 11.26
C ALA A 60 -10.95 2.39 9.93
N GLU A 61 -12.02 3.15 9.73
CA GLU A 61 -12.80 3.16 8.50
C GLU A 61 -11.95 3.63 7.32
N PHE A 62 -11.21 4.73 7.48
CA PHE A 62 -10.32 5.24 6.45
C PHE A 62 -9.20 4.26 6.08
N LYS A 63 -8.66 3.53 7.05
CA LYS A 63 -7.70 2.45 6.77
C LYS A 63 -8.30 1.41 5.84
N SER A 64 -9.51 0.95 6.15
CA SER A 64 -10.22 -0.06 5.38
C SER A 64 -10.53 0.43 3.95
N ASP A 65 -10.98 1.67 3.81
CA ASP A 65 -11.31 2.26 2.52
C ASP A 65 -10.08 2.48 1.65
N TYR A 66 -8.94 2.89 2.26
CA TYR A 66 -7.68 2.99 1.55
C TYR A 66 -7.27 1.64 0.95
N ILE A 67 -7.24 0.57 1.75
CA ILE A 67 -6.82 -0.76 1.30
C ILE A 67 -7.76 -1.30 0.22
N ARG A 68 -9.08 -1.12 0.37
CA ARG A 68 -10.07 -1.68 -0.56
C ARG A 68 -10.16 -0.96 -1.88
N HIS A 69 -9.94 0.35 -1.88
CA HIS A 69 -10.24 1.17 -3.05
C HIS A 69 -9.14 2.19 -3.36
N TYR A 70 -8.85 3.09 -2.41
CA TYR A 70 -8.06 4.29 -2.70
C TYR A 70 -6.58 4.02 -3.01
N ALA A 71 -6.02 2.92 -2.53
CA ALA A 71 -4.66 2.52 -2.88
C ALA A 71 -4.47 2.28 -4.40
N THR A 72 -5.52 1.85 -5.10
CA THR A 72 -5.48 1.58 -6.55
C THR A 72 -5.62 2.82 -7.41
N VAL A 73 -6.16 3.90 -6.86
CA VAL A 73 -6.40 5.18 -7.54
C VAL A 73 -5.56 6.33 -6.96
N ASP A 74 -4.60 6.01 -6.10
CA ASP A 74 -3.66 6.95 -5.50
C ASP A 74 -2.64 7.43 -6.54
N PRO A 75 -2.71 8.70 -7.00
CA PRO A 75 -1.80 9.23 -8.00
C PRO A 75 -0.45 9.67 -7.42
N TYR A 76 -0.32 9.67 -6.10
CA TYR A 76 0.84 10.23 -5.40
C TYR A 76 1.90 9.16 -5.09
N SER A 77 1.51 7.97 -4.65
CA SER A 77 2.42 6.87 -4.32
C SER A 77 3.40 6.51 -5.44
N PRO A 78 3.01 6.48 -6.73
CA PRO A 78 3.95 6.20 -7.82
C PRO A 78 5.04 7.26 -8.02
N LEU A 79 4.81 8.50 -7.54
CA LEU A 79 5.75 9.63 -7.69
C LEU A 79 6.81 9.67 -6.58
N LEU A 80 6.66 8.84 -5.55
CA LEU A 80 7.58 8.81 -4.42
C LEU A 80 8.87 8.07 -4.76
N ASP A 81 9.97 8.57 -4.21
CA ASP A 81 11.28 7.94 -4.16
C ASP A 81 11.84 8.00 -2.73
N GLU A 82 13.14 7.83 -2.55
CA GLU A 82 13.79 7.87 -1.24
C GLU A 82 13.87 9.29 -0.62
N SER A 83 13.49 10.34 -1.36
CA SER A 83 13.40 11.70 -0.85
C SER A 83 12.03 12.01 -0.27
N TRP A 84 11.97 12.89 0.72
CA TRP A 84 10.72 13.40 1.22
C TRP A 84 10.09 14.33 0.17
N LYS A 85 8.90 14.00 -0.27
CA LYS A 85 8.14 14.78 -1.26
C LYS A 85 6.84 15.27 -0.65
N LYS A 86 6.45 16.46 -1.04
CA LYS A 86 5.17 17.04 -0.61
C LYS A 86 4.13 16.84 -1.71
N LEU A 87 2.93 16.39 -1.34
CA LEU A 87 1.84 16.14 -2.28
C LEU A 87 1.56 17.37 -3.15
N SER A 88 1.44 18.54 -2.52
CA SER A 88 1.17 19.80 -3.21
C SER A 88 2.28 20.25 -4.17
N GLU A 89 3.50 19.75 -4.03
CA GLU A 89 4.62 20.01 -4.94
C GLU A 89 4.69 18.98 -6.08
N CYS A 90 4.24 17.74 -5.84
CA CYS A 90 4.26 16.67 -6.83
C CYS A 90 3.07 16.72 -7.80
N LEU A 91 1.91 17.11 -7.30
CA LEU A 91 0.67 17.10 -8.07
C LEU A 91 0.07 18.51 -8.18
N PRO A 92 -0.08 19.04 -9.40
CA PRO A 92 -0.73 20.34 -9.63
C PRO A 92 -2.16 20.36 -9.10
N ASP A 93 -2.59 21.51 -8.58
CA ASP A 93 -3.95 21.74 -8.06
C ASP A 93 -5.06 21.29 -9.02
N GLN A 94 -4.84 21.43 -10.33
CA GLN A 94 -5.83 21.04 -11.34
C GLN A 94 -6.03 19.51 -11.39
N LEU A 95 -4.97 18.73 -11.13
CA LEU A 95 -5.06 17.27 -11.03
C LEU A 95 -5.68 16.84 -9.71
N LEU A 96 -5.27 17.47 -8.61
CA LEU A 96 -5.84 17.19 -7.28
C LEU A 96 -7.35 17.43 -7.24
N ARG A 97 -7.84 18.53 -7.84
CA ARG A 97 -9.28 18.83 -7.92
C ARG A 97 -10.11 17.81 -8.70
N LYS A 98 -9.50 17.03 -9.57
CA LYS A 98 -10.16 15.97 -10.35
C LYS A 98 -9.92 14.56 -9.78
N SER A 99 -9.05 14.44 -8.80
CA SER A 99 -8.69 13.16 -8.20
C SER A 99 -9.76 12.74 -7.21
N GLU A 100 -10.40 11.61 -7.44
CA GLU A 100 -11.26 10.93 -6.49
C GLU A 100 -10.52 10.66 -5.18
N TRP A 101 -9.30 10.09 -5.26
CA TRP A 101 -8.46 9.83 -4.11
C TRP A 101 -8.26 11.08 -3.23
N TYR A 102 -8.01 12.24 -3.83
CA TYR A 102 -7.79 13.46 -3.07
C TYR A 102 -9.08 14.02 -2.45
N ASN A 103 -10.17 14.08 -3.23
CA ASN A 103 -11.41 14.73 -2.79
C ASN A 103 -12.21 13.86 -1.85
N ASP A 104 -12.34 12.57 -2.16
CA ASP A 104 -13.27 11.68 -1.47
C ASP A 104 -12.55 10.90 -0.34
N PHE A 105 -11.21 10.87 -0.35
CA PHE A 105 -10.43 10.24 0.71
C PHE A 105 -9.57 11.25 1.49
N VAL A 106 -8.57 11.89 0.88
CA VAL A 106 -7.62 12.74 1.62
C VAL A 106 -8.32 13.91 2.32
N LEU A 107 -9.16 14.66 1.60
CA LEU A 107 -9.92 15.77 2.19
C LEU A 107 -11.00 15.30 3.16
N ALA A 108 -11.63 14.15 2.92
CA ALA A 108 -12.60 13.57 3.83
C ALA A 108 -11.99 13.15 5.17
N CYS A 109 -10.70 12.75 5.17
CA CYS A 109 -9.92 12.54 6.40
C CYS A 109 -9.53 13.84 7.12
N GLY A 110 -9.91 15.03 6.60
CA GLY A 110 -9.47 16.34 7.15
C GLY A 110 -8.00 16.67 6.82
N VAL A 111 -7.37 15.89 5.95
CA VAL A 111 -5.99 16.08 5.51
C VAL A 111 -5.96 17.00 4.28
N ARG A 112 -5.05 17.96 4.28
CA ARG A 112 -4.82 18.86 3.14
C ARG A 112 -3.59 18.50 2.34
N ASP A 113 -2.52 18.18 3.04
CA ASP A 113 -1.22 17.93 2.42
C ASP A 113 -0.52 16.76 3.10
N ILE A 114 0.29 16.07 2.34
CA ILE A 114 1.03 14.89 2.77
C ILE A 114 2.50 15.11 2.42
N LEU A 115 3.39 14.81 3.35
CA LEU A 115 4.81 14.74 3.13
C LEU A 115 5.25 13.30 3.31
N ALA A 116 5.64 12.64 2.21
CA ALA A 116 5.90 11.20 2.21
C ALA A 116 7.20 10.84 1.47
N THR A 117 7.68 9.65 1.76
CA THR A 117 8.86 9.05 1.12
C THR A 117 8.69 7.55 0.98
N ARG A 118 9.34 6.98 -0.03
CA ARG A 118 9.51 5.54 -0.17
C ARG A 118 10.77 5.14 0.56
N ILE A 119 10.64 4.72 1.82
CA ILE A 119 11.79 4.45 2.71
C ILE A 119 12.46 3.10 2.47
N VAL A 120 11.74 2.12 1.91
CA VAL A 120 12.27 0.83 1.48
C VAL A 120 11.71 0.52 0.10
N ASP A 121 12.57 0.10 -0.81
CA ASP A 121 12.20 -0.33 -2.16
C ASP A 121 13.04 -1.55 -2.54
N THR A 122 12.44 -2.74 -2.50
CA THR A 122 13.04 -4.01 -2.89
C THR A 122 12.40 -4.54 -4.18
N SER A 123 12.82 -5.71 -4.66
CA SER A 123 12.14 -6.39 -5.77
C SER A 123 10.67 -6.69 -5.47
N ASP A 124 10.36 -7.05 -4.24
CA ASP A 124 9.09 -7.65 -3.85
C ASP A 124 8.19 -6.68 -3.07
N HIS A 125 8.79 -5.75 -2.31
CA HIS A 125 8.05 -4.85 -1.45
C HIS A 125 8.51 -3.39 -1.60
N CYS A 126 7.55 -2.51 -1.41
CA CYS A 126 7.77 -1.08 -1.26
C CYS A 126 7.15 -0.62 0.07
N VAL A 127 7.90 0.13 0.87
CA VAL A 127 7.38 0.74 2.11
C VAL A 127 7.35 2.26 1.95
N ILE A 128 6.16 2.81 2.11
CA ILE A 128 5.92 4.25 2.11
C ILE A 128 5.62 4.70 3.53
N VAL A 129 6.27 5.77 3.96
CA VAL A 129 5.90 6.51 5.17
C VAL A 129 5.52 7.92 4.79
N GLY A 130 4.40 8.38 5.34
CA GLY A 130 3.90 9.73 5.17
C GLY A 130 3.48 10.35 6.49
N ILE A 131 3.63 11.67 6.60
CA ILE A 131 3.01 12.48 7.63
C ILE A 131 1.97 13.40 7.02
N HIS A 132 0.90 13.64 7.75
CA HIS A 132 -0.30 14.30 7.26
C HIS A 132 -0.51 15.65 7.95
N GLN A 133 -0.91 16.65 7.19
CA GLN A 133 -1.23 17.96 7.74
C GLN A 133 -2.69 18.33 7.50
N GLN A 134 -3.31 18.90 8.51
CA GLN A 134 -4.72 19.32 8.47
C GLN A 134 -4.97 20.47 7.51
N ILE A 135 -6.23 20.59 7.07
CA ILE A 135 -6.72 21.74 6.34
C ILE A 135 -6.44 23.03 7.16
N GLY A 136 -5.85 24.02 6.49
CA GLY A 136 -5.51 25.31 7.10
C GLY A 136 -4.16 25.38 7.82
N ARG A 137 -3.39 24.26 7.84
CA ARG A 137 -2.03 24.22 8.41
C ARG A 137 -1.01 23.77 7.36
N GLY A 138 0.23 24.31 7.45
CA GLY A 138 1.38 23.88 6.68
C GLY A 138 2.32 23.02 7.52
N PHE A 139 3.24 22.33 6.88
CA PHE A 139 4.36 21.68 7.58
C PHE A 139 5.28 22.75 8.15
N SER A 140 5.81 22.49 9.34
CA SER A 140 6.67 23.40 10.08
C SER A 140 8.12 22.92 10.08
N ASP A 141 9.06 23.81 10.37
CA ASP A 141 10.49 23.48 10.58
C ASP A 141 10.69 22.36 11.61
N ARG A 142 9.74 22.22 12.55
CA ARG A 142 9.75 21.13 13.52
C ARG A 142 9.50 19.78 12.83
N ALA A 143 8.58 19.70 11.87
CA ALA A 143 8.33 18.50 11.10
C ALA A 143 9.59 18.12 10.31
N ASP A 144 10.15 19.06 9.55
CA ASP A 144 11.37 18.84 8.75
C ASP A 144 12.55 18.40 9.62
N SER A 145 12.76 19.06 10.75
CA SER A 145 13.82 18.71 11.70
C SER A 145 13.63 17.32 12.31
N THR A 146 12.38 16.96 12.63
CA THR A 146 12.05 15.63 13.18
C THR A 146 12.32 14.56 12.13
N LEU A 147 11.83 14.73 10.92
CA LEU A 147 12.03 13.77 9.82
C LEU A 147 13.52 13.58 9.50
N GLY A 148 14.29 14.66 9.46
CA GLY A 148 15.75 14.58 9.27
C GLY A 148 16.46 13.74 10.34
N LEU A 149 16.01 13.82 11.60
CA LEU A 149 16.59 13.07 12.71
C LEU A 149 16.17 11.60 12.75
N VAL A 150 14.95 11.28 12.29
CA VAL A 150 14.40 9.92 12.36
C VAL A 150 14.53 9.13 11.08
N ALA A 151 14.92 9.74 9.97
CA ALA A 151 14.97 9.09 8.67
C ALA A 151 15.73 7.76 8.68
N VAL A 152 16.93 7.74 9.31
CA VAL A 152 17.74 6.52 9.38
C VAL A 152 17.12 5.46 10.30
N PRO A 153 16.80 5.74 11.57
CA PRO A 153 16.19 4.73 12.44
C PRO A 153 14.82 4.24 11.93
N LEU A 154 14.05 5.09 11.29
CA LEU A 154 12.77 4.70 10.67
C LEU A 154 12.98 3.76 9.48
N LYS A 155 13.93 4.08 8.60
CA LYS A 155 14.30 3.22 7.47
C LYS A 155 14.81 1.86 7.94
N ASP A 156 15.66 1.84 8.94
CA ASP A 156 16.22 0.61 9.50
C ASP A 156 15.12 -0.26 10.14
N ALA A 157 14.18 0.35 10.87
CA ALA A 157 13.06 -0.36 11.46
C ALA A 157 12.15 -0.98 10.39
N ALA A 158 11.78 -0.20 9.36
CA ALA A 158 10.94 -0.66 8.27
C ALA A 158 11.61 -1.81 7.48
N ARG A 159 12.94 -1.71 7.24
CA ARG A 159 13.69 -2.77 6.56
C ARG A 159 13.70 -4.06 7.35
N ARG A 160 14.03 -4.02 8.65
CA ARG A 160 14.03 -5.21 9.52
C ARG A 160 12.64 -5.83 9.60
N TYR A 161 11.61 -5.00 9.70
CA TYR A 161 10.23 -5.48 9.71
C TYR A 161 9.88 -6.25 8.44
N ILE A 162 10.20 -5.71 7.25
CA ILE A 162 9.96 -6.39 5.97
C ILE A 162 10.78 -7.69 5.85
N GLU A 163 12.05 -7.68 6.22
CA GLU A 163 12.91 -8.86 6.18
C GLU A 163 12.37 -9.98 7.07
N ARG A 164 11.89 -9.62 8.28
CA ARG A 164 11.27 -10.56 9.20
C ARG A 164 9.92 -11.07 8.67
N PHE A 165 9.09 -10.19 8.15
CA PHE A 165 7.81 -10.52 7.57
C PHE A 165 7.95 -11.47 6.37
N ALA A 166 8.92 -11.22 5.49
CA ALA A 166 9.26 -12.10 4.38
C ALA A 166 9.76 -13.47 4.88
N SER A 167 10.60 -13.48 5.94
CA SER A 167 11.11 -14.71 6.54
C SER A 167 10.03 -15.56 7.20
N LEU A 168 9.06 -14.94 7.87
CA LEU A 168 7.90 -15.62 8.44
C LEU A 168 7.03 -16.27 7.36
N ARG A 169 6.79 -15.56 6.25
CA ARG A 169 6.06 -16.14 5.10
C ARG A 169 6.83 -17.31 4.47
N THR A 170 8.14 -17.20 4.32
CA THR A 170 8.99 -18.27 3.77
C THR A 170 9.12 -19.46 4.73
N GLY A 171 9.20 -19.22 6.04
CA GLY A 171 9.26 -20.25 7.07
C GLY A 171 7.97 -21.07 7.19
N ILE A 172 6.82 -20.43 7.02
CA ILE A 172 5.50 -21.10 7.02
C ILE A 172 5.34 -22.02 5.79
N PHE A 173 6.00 -21.68 4.66
CA PHE A 173 5.97 -22.53 3.46
C PHE A 173 6.93 -23.74 3.53
N ASN A 174 7.92 -23.73 4.43
CA ASN A 174 8.89 -24.85 4.57
C ASN A 174 8.56 -25.87 5.66
N GLU A 175 7.67 -25.56 6.58
CA GLU A 175 7.13 -26.55 7.51
C GLU A 175 5.75 -26.98 7.01
N CYS A 176 5.65 -28.24 6.58
CA CYS A 176 4.39 -28.90 6.25
C CYS A 176 3.32 -28.61 7.29
N LEU A 177 2.49 -27.58 7.09
CA LEU A 177 1.20 -27.48 7.71
C LEU A 177 0.16 -28.04 6.72
N PRO A 178 -0.73 -28.92 7.18
CA PRO A 178 -1.80 -29.41 6.32
C PRO A 178 -2.66 -28.24 5.86
N ASP A 179 -3.15 -28.29 4.63
CA ASP A 179 -3.93 -27.33 3.84
C ASP A 179 -5.21 -26.75 4.49
N VAL A 180 -5.31 -26.70 5.81
CA VAL A 180 -6.57 -26.39 6.52
C VAL A 180 -6.64 -24.99 7.14
N LEU A 181 -5.55 -24.21 7.18
CA LEU A 181 -5.56 -22.90 7.83
C LEU A 181 -5.15 -21.69 6.95
N ALA A 182 -4.78 -21.89 5.71
CA ALA A 182 -4.66 -20.82 4.72
C ALA A 182 -5.95 -20.79 3.91
N GLY A 183 -6.98 -20.07 4.38
CA GLY A 183 -8.30 -19.99 3.76
C GLY A 183 -8.35 -19.25 2.42
N GLY A 184 -7.30 -19.32 1.59
CA GLY A 184 -7.27 -18.78 0.25
C GLY A 184 -7.20 -19.88 -0.80
N SER A 185 -7.95 -19.71 -1.90
CA SER A 185 -7.88 -20.56 -3.09
C SER A 185 -7.00 -19.90 -4.14
N ARG A 186 -6.29 -20.72 -4.93
CA ARG A 186 -5.51 -20.21 -6.06
C ARG A 186 -6.40 -20.04 -7.27
N PHE A 187 -6.28 -18.88 -7.91
CA PHE A 187 -7.01 -18.53 -9.13
C PHE A 187 -6.01 -18.16 -10.22
N TYR A 188 -6.36 -18.50 -11.47
CA TYR A 188 -5.53 -18.28 -12.64
C TYR A 188 -6.23 -17.29 -13.58
N PHE A 189 -5.47 -16.30 -14.07
CA PHE A 189 -5.97 -15.19 -14.86
C PHE A 189 -5.47 -15.32 -16.30
N HIS A 190 -6.27 -15.94 -17.14
CA HIS A 190 -5.94 -16.13 -18.56
C HIS A 190 -6.48 -14.94 -19.37
N VAL A 191 -5.77 -14.57 -20.43
CA VAL A 191 -6.28 -13.56 -21.37
C VAL A 191 -6.60 -14.23 -22.69
N ASP A 192 -7.88 -14.19 -23.08
CA ASP A 192 -8.37 -14.67 -24.37
C ASP A 192 -8.46 -13.47 -25.34
N ASN A 193 -7.53 -13.44 -26.29
CA ASN A 193 -7.53 -12.58 -27.46
C ASN A 193 -7.48 -13.50 -28.69
N LYS A 194 -7.02 -13.04 -29.83
CA LYS A 194 -6.77 -13.89 -31.03
C LYS A 194 -5.97 -15.17 -30.70
N SER A 195 -5.25 -15.16 -29.57
CA SER A 195 -4.57 -16.30 -28.96
C SER A 195 -4.83 -16.31 -27.46
N ARG A 196 -4.86 -17.50 -26.84
CA ARG A 196 -5.02 -17.61 -25.38
C ARG A 196 -3.67 -17.46 -24.69
N TYR A 197 -3.55 -16.46 -23.84
CA TYR A 197 -2.42 -16.29 -22.92
C TYR A 197 -2.76 -16.95 -21.58
N THR A 198 -2.11 -18.09 -21.30
CA THR A 198 -2.41 -18.91 -20.15
C THR A 198 -1.53 -18.49 -18.97
N ASP A 199 -2.15 -18.06 -17.87
CA ASP A 199 -1.47 -17.94 -16.59
C ASP A 199 -1.13 -19.34 -16.05
N LYS A 200 0.15 -19.58 -15.73
CA LYS A 200 0.65 -20.84 -15.19
C LYS A 200 0.99 -20.75 -13.71
N THR A 201 1.01 -19.55 -13.17
CA THR A 201 1.45 -19.28 -11.79
C THR A 201 0.25 -19.12 -10.86
N GLY A 202 -0.76 -18.40 -11.29
CA GLY A 202 -1.95 -18.04 -10.51
C GLY A 202 -1.63 -17.15 -9.32
N SER A 203 -2.69 -16.61 -8.72
CA SER A 203 -2.64 -15.80 -7.50
C SER A 203 -3.59 -16.34 -6.44
N VAL A 204 -3.24 -16.20 -5.16
CA VAL A 204 -4.07 -16.68 -4.04
C VAL A 204 -4.96 -15.54 -3.54
N PHE A 205 -6.25 -15.84 -3.39
CA PHE A 205 -7.25 -14.92 -2.83
C PHE A 205 -8.06 -15.63 -1.75
N SER A 206 -8.51 -14.87 -0.75
CA SER A 206 -9.31 -15.44 0.35
C SER A 206 -10.70 -15.85 -0.11
N THR A 207 -11.23 -15.18 -1.15
CA THR A 207 -12.55 -15.45 -1.71
C THR A 207 -12.56 -15.39 -3.23
N PRO A 208 -13.50 -16.10 -3.91
CA PRO A 208 -13.70 -15.95 -5.36
C PRO A 208 -14.09 -14.52 -5.77
N ASP A 209 -14.71 -13.74 -4.87
CA ASP A 209 -15.10 -12.35 -5.17
C ASP A 209 -13.91 -11.41 -5.23
N GLU A 210 -12.87 -11.63 -4.41
CA GLU A 210 -11.60 -10.93 -4.52
C GLU A 210 -10.89 -11.23 -5.85
N ALA A 211 -10.90 -12.50 -6.28
CA ALA A 211 -10.36 -12.88 -7.57
C ALA A 211 -11.14 -12.24 -8.74
N ARG A 212 -12.47 -12.14 -8.62
CA ARG A 212 -13.31 -11.40 -9.61
C ARG A 212 -12.94 -9.92 -9.66
N ALA A 213 -12.81 -9.28 -8.50
CA ALA A 213 -12.40 -7.87 -8.42
C ALA A 213 -11.03 -7.64 -9.08
N HIS A 214 -10.07 -8.53 -8.84
CA HIS A 214 -8.75 -8.47 -9.48
C HIS A 214 -8.82 -8.62 -11.01
N ALA A 215 -9.72 -9.46 -11.53
CA ALA A 215 -9.93 -9.59 -12.97
C ALA A 215 -10.41 -8.29 -13.64
N PHE A 216 -11.22 -7.47 -12.94
CA PHE A 216 -11.61 -6.15 -13.44
C PHE A 216 -10.43 -5.17 -13.48
N VAL A 217 -9.50 -5.25 -12.53
CA VAL A 217 -8.27 -4.44 -12.55
C VAL A 217 -7.43 -4.80 -13.79
N ILE A 218 -7.18 -6.09 -14.00
CA ILE A 218 -6.42 -6.57 -15.18
C ILE A 218 -7.10 -6.14 -16.49
N ALA A 219 -8.43 -6.31 -16.59
CA ALA A 219 -9.17 -5.93 -17.79
C ALA A 219 -9.11 -4.42 -18.07
N ARG A 220 -9.12 -3.58 -17.01
CA ARG A 220 -8.97 -2.14 -17.13
C ARG A 220 -7.56 -1.73 -17.58
N GLU A 221 -6.54 -2.38 -17.04
CA GLU A 221 -5.14 -2.12 -17.42
C GLU A 221 -4.89 -2.51 -18.88
N LEU A 222 -5.34 -3.68 -19.30
CA LEU A 222 -5.25 -4.11 -20.69
C LEU A 222 -6.06 -3.19 -21.62
N GLY A 223 -7.19 -2.65 -21.14
CA GLY A 223 -8.03 -1.71 -21.90
C GLY A 223 -7.39 -0.37 -22.21
N GLN A 224 -6.24 -0.04 -21.60
CA GLN A 224 -5.44 1.16 -21.93
C GLN A 224 -4.72 1.02 -23.29
N ASP A 225 -4.55 -0.21 -23.77
CA ASP A 225 -3.98 -0.51 -25.08
C ASP A 225 -5.09 -1.05 -26.01
N GLU A 226 -5.34 -0.30 -27.10
CA GLU A 226 -6.35 -0.66 -28.11
C GLU A 226 -6.16 -2.07 -28.69
N GLY A 227 -4.93 -2.59 -28.68
CA GLY A 227 -4.60 -3.94 -29.13
C GLY A 227 -5.30 -5.05 -28.33
N TRP A 228 -5.76 -4.75 -27.12
CA TRP A 228 -6.47 -5.69 -26.25
C TRP A 228 -8.00 -5.49 -26.22
N HIS A 229 -8.51 -4.46 -26.88
CA HIS A 229 -9.95 -4.22 -26.93
C HIS A 229 -10.71 -5.42 -27.51
N GLY A 230 -11.77 -5.81 -26.82
CA GLY A 230 -12.58 -6.96 -27.18
C GLY A 230 -12.05 -8.32 -26.71
N SER A 231 -10.89 -8.33 -26.06
CA SER A 231 -10.36 -9.50 -25.34
C SER A 231 -11.15 -9.78 -24.07
N PHE A 232 -10.87 -10.91 -23.42
CA PHE A 232 -11.45 -11.26 -22.14
C PHE A 232 -10.38 -11.69 -21.16
N VAL A 233 -10.50 -11.27 -19.90
CA VAL A 233 -9.78 -11.87 -18.76
C VAL A 233 -10.66 -12.98 -18.20
N LEU A 234 -10.18 -14.21 -18.30
CA LEU A 234 -10.84 -15.42 -17.82
C LEU A 234 -10.18 -15.86 -16.51
N VAL A 235 -10.95 -15.97 -15.43
CA VAL A 235 -10.47 -16.48 -14.15
C VAL A 235 -10.94 -17.91 -13.96
N THR A 236 -9.99 -18.79 -13.62
CA THR A 236 -10.29 -20.18 -13.26
C THR A 236 -9.75 -20.52 -11.88
N ASP A 237 -10.36 -21.51 -11.22
CA ASP A 237 -9.81 -22.11 -10.00
C ASP A 237 -8.68 -23.13 -10.32
N ASP A 238 -8.17 -23.77 -9.29
CA ASP A 238 -7.14 -24.81 -9.35
C ASP A 238 -7.58 -26.09 -10.09
N ARG A 239 -8.90 -26.26 -10.27
CA ARG A 239 -9.51 -27.36 -11.05
C ARG A 239 -9.79 -26.99 -12.48
N GLY A 240 -9.49 -25.73 -12.87
CA GLY A 240 -9.77 -25.19 -14.20
C GLY A 240 -11.23 -24.78 -14.39
N GLN A 241 -12.04 -24.72 -13.32
CA GLN A 241 -13.43 -24.25 -13.41
C GLN A 241 -13.45 -22.73 -13.56
N GLU A 242 -14.22 -22.23 -14.54
CA GLU A 242 -14.41 -20.80 -14.76
C GLU A 242 -15.16 -20.15 -13.59
N ILE A 243 -14.54 -19.12 -13.00
CA ILE A 243 -15.09 -18.31 -11.90
C ILE A 243 -15.74 -17.05 -12.44
N THR A 244 -15.10 -16.42 -13.42
CA THR A 244 -15.61 -15.21 -14.07
C THR A 244 -14.90 -14.96 -15.39
N ARG A 245 -15.55 -14.11 -16.22
CA ARG A 245 -14.99 -13.62 -17.48
C ARG A 245 -15.28 -12.13 -17.60
N VAL A 246 -14.25 -11.32 -17.73
CA VAL A 246 -14.34 -9.87 -17.81
C VAL A 246 -13.87 -9.40 -19.16
N ARG A 247 -14.69 -8.57 -19.84
CA ARG A 247 -14.33 -8.01 -21.14
C ARG A 247 -13.34 -6.86 -20.98
N VAL A 248 -12.33 -6.80 -21.85
CA VAL A 248 -11.33 -5.74 -21.94
C VAL A 248 -11.81 -4.67 -22.93
N GLY A 249 -11.64 -3.41 -22.51
CA GLY A 249 -11.95 -2.26 -23.32
C GLY A 249 -13.39 -1.76 -23.23
N PRO A 250 -13.68 -0.61 -23.86
CA PRO A 250 -14.98 0.04 -23.79
C PRO A 250 -16.10 -0.78 -24.38
#